data_040ed6d22da5e0c6403df66efe5655fa
#
_entry.id   040ed6d22da5e0c6403df66efe5655fa
#
_cell.length_a   1.000
_cell.length_b   1.000
_cell.length_c   1.000
_cell.angle_alpha   90.00
_cell.angle_beta   90.00
_cell.angle_gamma   90.00
#
_symmetry.space_group_name_H-M   'P 1'
#
loop_
_entity.id
_entity.type
_entity.pdbx_description
1 polymer ?
#
loop_
_entity_poly.entity_id
_entity_poly.type
_entity_poly.pdbx_seq_one_letter_code
_entity_poly.pdbx_strand_id
1 'polypeptide(L)'
;MKKWILVLVTLLPLTAAAQRYTLDTVAAHLRTDRISLQYACTIAQPAPVQLSGDLLTQGDCYRAKGNGMEIYCNGATRWTVDPESKEVYIEAAGGIEELVPWQDNLEDLSLTDVRYLPLSDDLSPFTFDTTALDTSWVVTDLR
;
A
#
# COMPACT_ATOMS: atom_id res chain seq x y z
N MET A 1 -16.34 -59.50 -15.44
CA MET A 1 -15.15 -58.86 -14.83
C MET A 1 -15.35 -57.37 -14.83
N LYS A 2 -15.69 -56.79 -13.68
CA LYS A 2 -15.79 -55.34 -13.54
C LYS A 2 -14.40 -54.81 -13.23
N LYS A 3 -13.81 -54.11 -14.17
CA LYS A 3 -12.58 -53.33 -13.89
C LYS A 3 -12.98 -52.08 -13.15
N TRP A 4 -12.68 -52.03 -11.89
CA TRP A 4 -12.76 -50.80 -11.12
C TRP A 4 -11.56 -49.95 -11.57
N ILE A 5 -11.87 -48.95 -12.40
CA ILE A 5 -10.92 -47.89 -12.65
C ILE A 5 -10.97 -47.00 -11.40
N LEU A 6 -9.98 -47.19 -10.56
CA LEU A 6 -9.70 -46.28 -9.47
C LEU A 6 -9.20 -45.00 -10.11
N VAL A 7 -10.11 -44.07 -10.35
CA VAL A 7 -9.74 -42.69 -10.65
C VAL A 7 -9.19 -42.13 -9.37
N LEU A 8 -7.88 -42.26 -9.22
CA LEU A 8 -7.14 -41.53 -8.22
C LEU A 8 -7.19 -40.06 -8.65
N VAL A 9 -8.26 -39.36 -8.23
CA VAL A 9 -8.25 -37.90 -8.24
C VAL A 9 -7.19 -37.52 -7.20
N THR A 10 -5.99 -37.36 -7.66
CA THR A 10 -4.97 -36.64 -6.90
C THR A 10 -5.50 -35.23 -6.73
N LEU A 11 -6.18 -34.99 -5.62
CA LEU A 11 -6.31 -33.67 -5.04
C LEU A 11 -4.87 -33.18 -4.80
N LEU A 12 -4.28 -32.60 -5.84
CA LEU A 12 -3.18 -31.71 -5.65
C LEU A 12 -3.68 -30.66 -4.67
N PRO A 13 -3.06 -30.51 -3.49
CA PRO A 13 -3.36 -29.34 -2.71
C PRO A 13 -3.04 -28.16 -3.63
N LEU A 14 -4.07 -27.44 -4.03
CA LEU A 14 -3.91 -26.07 -4.43
C LEU A 14 -3.37 -25.36 -3.20
N THR A 15 -2.08 -25.52 -2.95
CA THR A 15 -1.36 -24.54 -2.19
C THR A 15 -1.53 -23.29 -3.02
N ALA A 16 -2.43 -22.42 -2.59
CA ALA A 16 -2.42 -21.06 -3.05
C ALA A 16 -1.03 -20.55 -2.69
N ALA A 17 -0.08 -20.80 -3.59
CA ALA A 17 1.20 -20.12 -3.55
C ALA A 17 0.83 -18.66 -3.60
N ALA A 18 0.95 -17.95 -2.48
CA ALA A 18 0.80 -16.53 -2.42
C ALA A 18 1.66 -15.99 -3.56
N GLN A 19 1.03 -15.51 -4.64
CA GLN A 19 1.76 -14.99 -5.78
C GLN A 19 2.59 -13.84 -5.26
N ARG A 20 3.91 -14.06 -5.20
CA ARG A 20 4.83 -12.99 -4.87
C ARG A 20 4.96 -12.12 -6.10
N TYR A 21 4.37 -10.95 -6.01
CA TYR A 21 4.57 -9.93 -7.02
C TYR A 21 5.93 -9.27 -6.78
N THR A 22 6.68 -9.07 -7.85
CA THR A 22 7.90 -8.29 -7.79
C THR A 22 7.57 -6.81 -7.88
N LEU A 23 8.43 -5.97 -7.31
CA LEU A 23 8.27 -4.52 -7.42
C LEU A 23 8.22 -4.05 -8.89
N ASP A 24 9.04 -4.66 -9.76
CA ASP A 24 9.07 -4.32 -11.18
C ASP A 24 7.75 -4.63 -11.89
N THR A 25 7.11 -5.75 -11.55
CA THR A 25 5.82 -6.14 -12.10
C THR A 25 4.73 -5.13 -11.73
N VAL A 26 4.69 -4.71 -10.48
CA VAL A 26 3.73 -3.71 -10.00
C VAL A 26 4.04 -2.33 -10.59
N ALA A 27 5.30 -1.94 -10.64
CA ALA A 27 5.73 -0.66 -11.19
C ALA A 27 5.30 -0.45 -12.65
N ALA A 28 5.24 -1.52 -13.44
CA ALA A 28 4.78 -1.46 -14.82
C ALA A 28 3.31 -1.00 -14.95
N HIS A 29 2.51 -1.15 -13.90
CA HIS A 29 1.09 -0.76 -13.87
C HIS A 29 0.82 0.58 -13.20
N LEU A 30 1.82 1.22 -12.61
CA LEU A 30 1.63 2.42 -11.78
C LEU A 30 0.94 3.58 -12.49
N ARG A 31 1.11 3.72 -13.80
CA ARG A 31 0.54 4.84 -14.56
C ARG A 31 -0.70 4.49 -15.37
N THR A 32 -1.02 3.20 -15.47
CA THR A 32 -2.14 2.71 -16.31
C THR A 32 -3.31 2.19 -15.49
N ASP A 33 -3.08 1.86 -14.22
CA ASP A 33 -4.09 1.24 -13.37
C ASP A 33 -4.13 1.89 -11.99
N ARG A 34 -5.28 1.76 -11.33
CA ARG A 34 -5.37 1.93 -9.89
C ARG A 34 -4.93 0.61 -9.25
N ILE A 35 -3.98 0.65 -8.34
CA ILE A 35 -3.41 -0.54 -7.73
C ILE A 35 -3.74 -0.57 -6.24
N SER A 36 -4.32 -1.67 -5.80
CA SER A 36 -4.51 -2.00 -4.39
C SER A 36 -3.64 -3.20 -4.04
N LEU A 37 -2.87 -3.11 -2.97
CA LEU A 37 -2.01 -4.19 -2.51
C LEU A 37 -1.77 -4.13 -1.01
N GLN A 38 -1.26 -5.23 -0.48
CA GLN A 38 -0.67 -5.29 0.85
C GLN A 38 0.83 -5.42 0.74
N TYR A 39 1.56 -4.72 1.59
CA TYR A 39 3.02 -4.77 1.62
C TYR A 39 3.50 -5.19 3.00
N ALA A 40 4.64 -5.88 3.02
CA ALA A 40 5.43 -6.14 4.21
C ALA A 40 6.90 -6.05 3.84
N CYS A 41 7.68 -5.40 4.66
CA CYS A 41 9.11 -5.27 4.45
C CYS A 41 9.83 -4.99 5.77
N THR A 42 11.15 -5.09 5.72
CA THR A 42 12.03 -4.71 6.82
C THR A 42 12.90 -3.56 6.38
N ILE A 43 12.99 -2.51 7.19
CA ILE A 43 14.00 -1.45 7.04
C ILE A 43 15.17 -1.84 7.92
N ALA A 44 16.35 -2.08 7.29
CA ALA A 44 17.49 -2.69 7.96
C ALA A 44 18.24 -1.74 8.91
N GLN A 45 18.22 -0.43 8.68
CA GLN A 45 19.04 0.54 9.41
C GLN A 45 18.24 1.75 9.89
N PRO A 46 18.59 2.33 11.04
CA PRO A 46 19.71 2.00 11.96
C PRO A 46 19.46 0.75 12.79
N ALA A 47 18.23 0.33 12.96
CA ALA A 47 17.81 -0.91 13.61
C ALA A 47 16.71 -1.58 12.76
N PRO A 48 16.61 -2.90 12.70
CA PRO A 48 15.58 -3.56 11.93
C PRO A 48 14.18 -3.14 12.40
N VAL A 49 13.38 -2.60 11.48
CA VAL A 49 11.98 -2.22 11.69
C VAL A 49 11.11 -2.92 10.67
N GLN A 50 10.13 -3.66 11.14
CA GLN A 50 9.15 -4.30 10.29
C GLN A 50 8.01 -3.35 9.98
N LEU A 51 7.73 -3.15 8.69
CA LEU A 51 6.62 -2.36 8.19
C LEU A 51 5.65 -3.25 7.44
N SER A 52 4.38 -3.05 7.68
CA SER A 52 3.34 -3.72 6.93
C SER A 52 2.10 -2.83 6.83
N GLY A 53 1.33 -3.00 5.77
CA GLY A 53 0.11 -2.23 5.61
C GLY A 53 -0.53 -2.40 4.24
N ASP A 54 -1.50 -1.54 4.00
CA ASP A 54 -2.24 -1.47 2.74
C ASP A 54 -1.78 -0.26 1.94
N LEU A 55 -1.67 -0.42 0.64
CA LEU A 55 -1.33 0.64 -0.30
C LEU A 55 -2.38 0.71 -1.41
N LEU A 56 -2.87 1.89 -1.68
CA LEU A 56 -3.66 2.22 -2.86
C LEU A 56 -2.93 3.29 -3.64
N THR A 57 -2.75 3.09 -4.94
CA THR A 57 -2.06 4.06 -5.81
C THR A 57 -2.83 4.33 -7.08
N GLN A 58 -2.70 5.53 -7.61
CA GLN A 58 -3.11 5.88 -8.97
C GLN A 58 -2.30 7.08 -9.44
N GLY A 59 -1.42 6.89 -10.44
CA GLY A 59 -0.53 7.95 -10.89
C GLY A 59 0.35 8.47 -9.76
N ASP A 60 0.28 9.78 -9.50
CA ASP A 60 1.00 10.43 -8.39
C ASP A 60 0.23 10.40 -7.06
N CYS A 61 -0.97 9.83 -7.06
CA CYS A 61 -1.80 9.70 -5.86
C CYS A 61 -1.51 8.39 -5.14
N TYR A 62 -1.49 8.44 -3.81
CA TYR A 62 -1.35 7.24 -3.01
C TYR A 62 -1.98 7.39 -1.62
N ARG A 63 -2.35 6.26 -1.05
CA ARG A 63 -2.77 6.12 0.34
C ARG A 63 -2.10 4.89 0.93
N ALA A 64 -1.33 5.10 1.97
CA ALA A 64 -0.68 4.03 2.71
C ALA A 64 -1.20 4.00 4.15
N LYS A 65 -1.65 2.84 4.62
CA LYS A 65 -2.11 2.62 5.98
C LYS A 65 -1.37 1.45 6.58
N GLY A 66 -0.68 1.66 7.66
CA GLY A 66 0.04 0.61 8.36
C GLY A 66 0.87 1.15 9.52
N ASN A 67 1.24 0.28 10.44
CA ASN A 67 2.06 0.62 11.61
C ASN A 67 1.50 1.78 12.46
N GLY A 68 0.16 1.89 12.52
CA GLY A 68 -0.51 2.96 13.27
C GLY A 68 -0.50 4.33 12.60
N MET A 69 0.02 4.43 11.37
CA MET A 69 0.09 5.66 10.60
C MET A 69 -0.73 5.56 9.33
N GLU A 70 -1.21 6.69 8.84
CA GLU A 70 -1.89 6.82 7.57
C GLU A 70 -1.25 7.95 6.78
N ILE A 71 -0.99 7.71 5.49
CA ILE A 71 -0.46 8.72 4.58
C ILE A 71 -1.40 8.83 3.39
N TYR A 72 -1.82 10.05 3.08
CA TYR A 72 -2.66 10.37 1.92
C TYR A 72 -1.91 11.36 1.05
N CYS A 73 -1.93 11.16 -0.26
CA CYS A 73 -1.38 12.11 -1.23
C CYS A 73 -2.27 12.15 -2.47
N ASN A 74 -2.74 13.33 -2.82
CA ASN A 74 -3.55 13.55 -4.01
C ASN A 74 -2.77 14.05 -5.24
N GLY A 75 -1.43 13.94 -5.16
CA GLY A 75 -0.52 14.42 -6.20
C GLY A 75 0.02 15.83 -5.96
N ALA A 76 -0.57 16.60 -5.06
CA ALA A 76 -0.15 17.97 -4.73
C ALA A 76 0.04 18.19 -3.23
N THR A 77 -0.78 17.56 -2.43
CA THR A 77 -0.78 17.67 -0.97
C THR A 77 -0.65 16.30 -0.35
N ARG A 78 0.17 16.19 0.69
CA ARG A 78 0.32 15.00 1.49
C ARG A 78 -0.14 15.25 2.92
N TRP A 79 -0.97 14.34 3.43
CA TRP A 79 -1.40 14.30 4.83
C TRP A 79 -0.75 13.10 5.50
N THR A 80 -0.01 13.34 6.56
CA THR A 80 0.50 12.30 7.45
C THR A 80 -0.32 12.32 8.71
N VAL A 81 -1.04 11.24 8.98
CA VAL A 81 -2.00 11.12 10.05
C VAL A 81 -1.52 10.13 11.09
N ASP A 82 -1.40 10.58 12.32
CA ASP A 82 -1.14 9.74 13.48
C ASP A 82 -2.39 9.69 14.37
N PRO A 83 -3.24 8.64 14.24
CA PRO A 83 -4.47 8.56 15.02
C PRO A 83 -4.24 8.37 16.51
N GLU A 84 -3.13 7.77 16.92
CA GLU A 84 -2.83 7.53 18.32
C GLU A 84 -2.52 8.83 19.05
N SER A 85 -1.68 9.68 18.47
CA SER A 85 -1.36 11.00 19.01
C SER A 85 -2.35 12.09 18.62
N LYS A 86 -3.29 11.80 17.70
CA LYS A 86 -4.24 12.75 17.12
C LYS A 86 -3.56 13.96 16.49
N GLU A 87 -2.60 13.68 15.63
CA GLU A 87 -1.84 14.68 14.90
C GLU A 87 -1.97 14.47 13.39
N VAL A 88 -2.06 15.56 12.65
CA VAL A 88 -2.03 15.60 11.20
C VAL A 88 -1.00 16.61 10.76
N TYR A 89 -0.10 16.20 9.88
CA TYR A 89 0.84 17.08 9.19
C TYR A 89 0.44 17.21 7.73
N ILE A 90 0.35 18.43 7.23
CA ILE A 90 -0.01 18.73 5.85
C ILE A 90 1.21 19.35 5.18
N GLU A 91 1.63 18.75 4.08
CA GLU A 91 2.80 19.18 3.31
C GLU A 91 2.47 19.26 1.83
N ALA A 92 3.15 20.14 1.10
CA ALA A 92 3.22 20.02 -0.35
C ALA A 92 4.01 18.77 -0.72
N ALA A 93 3.51 17.98 -1.66
CA ALA A 93 4.13 16.71 -2.05
C ALA A 93 4.34 16.63 -3.55
N GLY A 94 5.42 15.93 -3.95
CA GLY A 94 5.72 15.64 -5.35
C GLY A 94 4.83 14.54 -5.89
N GLY A 95 5.08 13.33 -5.57
CA GLY A 95 4.34 12.17 -6.08
C GLY A 95 4.81 10.88 -5.45
N ILE A 96 4.40 9.76 -6.04
CA ILE A 96 4.74 8.44 -5.51
C ILE A 96 6.26 8.19 -5.45
N GLU A 97 7.03 8.89 -6.24
CA GLU A 97 8.49 8.81 -6.24
C GLU A 97 9.09 9.21 -4.90
N GLU A 98 8.39 10.00 -4.10
CA GLU A 98 8.82 10.35 -2.73
C GLU A 98 8.81 9.15 -1.77
N LEU A 99 8.10 8.08 -2.10
CA LEU A 99 8.12 6.84 -1.34
C LEU A 99 9.35 5.95 -1.67
N VAL A 100 10.06 6.27 -2.74
CA VAL A 100 11.14 5.46 -3.32
C VAL A 100 12.50 5.60 -2.62
N PRO A 101 12.87 6.68 -1.91
CA PRO A 101 14.18 6.81 -1.26
C PRO A 101 14.53 5.68 -0.28
N TRP A 102 13.56 4.88 0.08
CA TRP A 102 13.69 3.78 1.03
C TRP A 102 14.16 2.47 0.38
N GLN A 103 14.24 2.40 -0.98
CA GLN A 103 14.52 1.15 -1.71
C GLN A 103 15.84 0.50 -1.31
N ASP A 104 16.89 1.29 -1.07
CA ASP A 104 18.23 0.77 -0.77
C ASP A 104 18.32 0.14 0.63
N ASN A 105 17.37 0.44 1.51
CA ASN A 105 17.30 -0.06 2.88
C ASN A 105 16.18 -1.09 3.10
N LEU A 106 15.41 -1.42 2.06
CA LEU A 106 14.34 -2.40 2.16
C LEU A 106 14.89 -3.81 2.02
N GLU A 107 14.54 -4.64 2.99
CA GLU A 107 14.78 -6.08 2.97
C GLU A 107 13.45 -6.82 3.04
N ASP A 108 13.44 -8.04 2.49
CA ASP A 108 12.29 -8.95 2.59
C ASP A 108 10.97 -8.33 2.10
N LEU A 109 11.02 -7.51 1.05
CA LEU A 109 9.81 -6.91 0.49
C LEU A 109 8.88 -8.00 -0.04
N SER A 110 7.66 -8.01 0.49
CA SER A 110 6.57 -8.87 0.05
C SER A 110 5.39 -8.03 -0.37
N LEU A 111 4.93 -8.21 -1.59
CA LEU A 111 3.72 -7.60 -2.13
C LEU A 111 2.68 -8.71 -2.32
N THR A 112 1.54 -8.57 -1.67
CA THR A 112 0.46 -9.55 -1.68
C THR A 112 -0.88 -8.90 -1.94
N ASP A 113 -1.88 -9.71 -2.30
CA ASP A 113 -3.24 -9.26 -2.59
C ASP A 113 -3.28 -8.10 -3.60
N VAL A 114 -2.44 -8.20 -4.62
CA VAL A 114 -2.33 -7.16 -5.65
C VAL A 114 -3.53 -7.21 -6.57
N ARG A 115 -4.20 -6.07 -6.71
CA ARG A 115 -5.35 -5.89 -7.60
C ARG A 115 -5.10 -4.70 -8.51
N TYR A 116 -5.27 -4.92 -9.81
CA TYR A 116 -5.24 -3.89 -10.81
C TYR A 116 -6.67 -3.47 -11.13
N LEU A 117 -6.99 -2.22 -10.85
CA LEU A 117 -8.33 -1.67 -11.00
C LEU A 117 -8.32 -0.61 -12.12
N PRO A 118 -9.48 -0.34 -12.74
CA PRO A 118 -9.57 0.76 -13.70
C PRO A 118 -9.21 2.10 -13.05
N LEU A 119 -8.62 2.99 -13.84
CA LEU A 119 -8.42 4.39 -13.43
C LEU A 119 -9.76 5.02 -13.11
N SER A 120 -9.78 5.87 -12.10
CA SER A 120 -10.98 6.59 -11.66
C SER A 120 -10.68 8.07 -11.43
N ASP A 121 -11.60 8.92 -11.81
CA ASP A 121 -11.53 10.37 -11.55
C ASP A 121 -11.86 10.71 -10.09
N ASP A 122 -12.38 9.76 -9.33
CA ASP A 122 -12.63 9.92 -7.91
C ASP A 122 -11.33 9.78 -7.11
N LEU A 123 -10.77 10.92 -6.70
CA LEU A 123 -9.55 11.00 -5.90
C LEU A 123 -9.83 11.12 -4.39
N SER A 124 -11.08 10.99 -3.97
CA SER A 124 -11.44 11.07 -2.55
C SER A 124 -10.70 10.06 -1.66
N PRO A 125 -10.36 8.83 -2.13
CA PRO A 125 -9.56 7.91 -1.32
C PRO A 125 -8.15 8.43 -0.97
N PHE A 126 -7.63 9.39 -1.74
CA PHE A 126 -6.28 9.96 -1.58
C PHE A 126 -6.28 11.30 -0.83
N THR A 127 -7.43 11.73 -0.35
CA THR A 127 -7.58 13.01 0.34
C THR A 127 -8.04 12.76 1.77
N PHE A 128 -7.42 13.46 2.71
CA PHE A 128 -7.81 13.42 4.11
C PHE A 128 -8.60 14.69 4.47
N ASP A 129 -9.80 14.51 5.01
CA ASP A 129 -10.67 15.61 5.41
C ASP A 129 -10.38 16.04 6.85
N THR A 130 -9.62 17.11 7.01
CA THR A 130 -9.30 17.67 8.32
C THR A 130 -10.49 18.39 8.97
N THR A 131 -11.50 18.75 8.21
CA THR A 131 -12.68 19.48 8.74
C THR A 131 -13.60 18.59 9.57
N ALA A 132 -13.49 17.25 9.40
CA ALA A 132 -14.26 16.28 10.18
C ALA A 132 -13.63 15.97 11.55
N LEU A 133 -12.44 16.48 11.83
CA LEU A 133 -11.73 16.24 13.09
C LEU A 133 -12.31 17.09 14.22
N ASP A 134 -12.36 16.53 15.44
CA ASP A 134 -12.73 17.28 16.61
C ASP A 134 -11.56 18.16 17.14
N THR A 135 -11.81 18.93 18.17
CA THR A 135 -10.84 19.90 18.73
C THR A 135 -9.66 19.25 19.45
N SER A 136 -9.70 17.93 19.68
CA SER A 136 -8.58 17.21 20.32
C SER A 136 -7.42 16.94 19.35
N TRP A 137 -7.65 17.10 18.06
CA TRP A 137 -6.64 16.91 17.04
C TRP A 137 -5.80 18.17 16.83
N VAL A 138 -4.51 17.97 16.61
CA VAL A 138 -3.58 19.01 16.22
C VAL A 138 -3.29 18.87 14.74
N VAL A 139 -3.59 19.91 13.97
CA VAL A 139 -3.32 19.97 12.52
C VAL A 139 -2.22 20.99 12.29
N THR A 140 -1.11 20.53 11.72
CA THR A 140 0.04 21.37 11.38
C THR A 140 0.18 21.48 9.88
N ASP A 141 -0.07 22.64 9.35
CA ASP A 141 0.06 22.94 7.90
C ASP A 141 1.44 23.54 7.62
N LEU A 142 2.25 22.79 6.88
CA LEU A 142 3.63 23.14 6.52
C LEU A 142 3.78 23.61 5.07
N ARG A 143 2.66 23.79 4.38
CA ARG A 143 2.68 24.22 2.97
C ARG A 143 3.10 25.67 2.79
#